data_e04e7c949b92f953b113eb11e2a837a5
#
_entry.id   e04e7c949b92f953b113eb11e2a837a5
#
_cell.length_a   1.000
_cell.length_b   1.000
_cell.length_c   1.000
_cell.angle_alpha   90.00
_cell.angle_beta   90.00
_cell.angle_gamma   90.00
#
_symmetry.space_group_name_H-M   'P 1'
#
loop_
_entity.id
_entity.type
_entity.pdbx_description
1 polymer ?
#
loop_
_entity_poly.entity_id
_entity_poly.type
_entity_poly.pdbx_seq_one_letter_code
_entity_poly.pdbx_strand_id
1 'polypeptide(L)'
;MRAGRYADAYQLLEPHEDRLAGDLKFDYLLARSALETGRPSKASFIYERILAQEPNYVGVRLEMGRAYLALGDYARAKLEFETVLRFENLPPGLREQAQIYGKAADQYIAGKKTVGYGYAEYGFGYDSNAPSATKTSEISVVNGNTLILPPSALKRSDHYHALSLGGELVHALTERFSAFGGGDLRGRWYNNVDVADFSTLDARAGVGYSEGATNVRIGVNGGRYWLDHEKTRDSFGSNADYRYLLTRQDQLSVNARATRFRFIPESFKVNNFDLYQMAIGWLRGAADGRGAFGLTVLAGREKATNGRADGDKPFLGARLTAQTALGERVVAFFFGGVQRGKHSDVNALFDTKRVDSLYDLTAGVTWSFAKSWSLRPQVVYYKNKSNLPLFEYDRTDASINLRLDF
;
A
#
# COMPACT_ATOMS: atom_id res chain seq x y z
N MET A 1 -5.70 28.95 5.98
CA MET A 1 -5.24 27.94 5.03
C MET A 1 -4.40 26.82 5.63
N ARG A 2 -3.49 27.07 6.58
CA ARG A 2 -2.73 25.96 7.25
C ARG A 2 -3.61 24.92 7.95
N ALA A 3 -4.86 25.24 8.26
CA ALA A 3 -5.82 24.36 8.94
C ALA A 3 -6.87 23.70 8.01
N GLY A 4 -6.69 23.75 6.68
CA GLY A 4 -7.65 23.16 5.72
C GLY A 4 -8.99 23.93 5.58
N ARG A 5 -9.17 25.06 6.25
CA ARG A 5 -10.40 25.86 6.23
C ARG A 5 -10.46 26.75 4.99
N TYR A 6 -10.63 26.15 3.81
CA TYR A 6 -10.64 26.88 2.54
C TYR A 6 -11.92 27.69 2.33
N ALA A 7 -13.06 27.21 2.82
CA ALA A 7 -14.32 27.91 2.72
C ALA A 7 -14.28 29.24 3.51
N ASP A 8 -13.79 29.19 4.76
CA ASP A 8 -13.61 30.38 5.60
C ASP A 8 -12.61 31.35 4.97
N ALA A 9 -11.51 30.82 4.40
CA ALA A 9 -10.51 31.63 3.71
C ALA A 9 -11.08 32.32 2.48
N TYR A 10 -11.89 31.61 1.68
CA TYR A 10 -12.54 32.18 0.51
C TYR A 10 -13.49 33.31 0.90
N GLN A 11 -14.39 33.06 1.87
CA GLN A 11 -15.32 34.07 2.37
C GLN A 11 -14.63 35.34 2.93
N LEU A 12 -13.46 35.14 3.55
CA LEU A 12 -12.67 36.24 4.11
C LEU A 12 -11.93 37.04 3.02
N LEU A 13 -11.44 36.38 1.97
CA LEU A 13 -10.60 37.04 0.96
C LEU A 13 -11.41 37.64 -0.18
N GLU A 14 -12.48 36.98 -0.64
CA GLU A 14 -13.27 37.42 -1.80
C GLU A 14 -13.75 38.87 -1.74
N PRO A 15 -14.26 39.39 -0.61
CA PRO A 15 -14.74 40.80 -0.52
C PRO A 15 -13.63 41.85 -0.72
N HIS A 16 -12.37 41.41 -0.67
CA HIS A 16 -11.22 42.32 -0.80
C HIS A 16 -10.53 42.20 -2.16
N GLU A 17 -11.07 41.39 -3.10
CA GLU A 17 -10.45 41.18 -4.39
C GLU A 17 -10.27 42.46 -5.18
N ASP A 18 -11.30 43.30 -5.30
CA ASP A 18 -11.25 44.56 -6.07
C ASP A 18 -10.11 45.49 -5.62
N ARG A 19 -9.76 45.41 -4.35
CA ARG A 19 -8.73 46.28 -3.76
C ARG A 19 -7.35 45.68 -3.81
N LEU A 20 -7.24 44.35 -3.72
CA LEU A 20 -5.97 43.61 -3.54
C LEU A 20 -5.59 42.76 -4.74
N ALA A 21 -6.38 42.79 -5.82
CA ALA A 21 -6.07 42.13 -7.07
C ALA A 21 -4.71 42.58 -7.59
N GLY A 22 -3.85 41.62 -7.94
CA GLY A 22 -2.47 41.86 -8.40
C GLY A 22 -1.42 41.72 -7.29
N ASP A 23 -1.80 41.66 -6.01
CA ASP A 23 -0.88 41.19 -4.99
C ASP A 23 -0.71 39.65 -5.11
N LEU A 24 0.49 39.19 -5.45
CA LEU A 24 0.76 37.80 -5.73
C LEU A 24 0.38 36.85 -4.59
N LYS A 25 0.59 37.27 -3.35
CA LYS A 25 0.28 36.47 -2.17
C LYS A 25 -1.22 36.40 -1.91
N PHE A 26 -1.90 37.54 -2.03
CA PHE A 26 -3.35 37.61 -1.91
C PHE A 26 -4.01 36.77 -3.02
N ASP A 27 -3.63 36.97 -4.26
CA ASP A 27 -4.16 36.28 -5.43
C ASP A 27 -3.95 34.74 -5.30
N TYR A 28 -2.76 34.31 -4.88
CA TYR A 28 -2.50 32.90 -4.65
C TYR A 28 -3.41 32.29 -3.57
N LEU A 29 -3.61 32.99 -2.47
CA LEU A 29 -4.47 32.52 -1.39
C LEU A 29 -5.95 32.49 -1.82
N LEU A 30 -6.42 33.49 -2.56
CA LEU A 30 -7.78 33.55 -3.08
C LEU A 30 -8.04 32.48 -4.12
N ALA A 31 -7.17 32.36 -5.14
CA ALA A 31 -7.29 31.35 -6.19
C ALA A 31 -7.33 29.94 -5.62
N ARG A 32 -6.45 29.66 -4.67
CA ARG A 32 -6.39 28.38 -4.04
C ARG A 32 -7.62 28.05 -3.22
N SER A 33 -8.13 29.01 -2.44
CA SER A 33 -9.37 28.82 -1.69
C SER A 33 -10.57 28.64 -2.63
N ALA A 34 -10.60 29.34 -3.75
CA ALA A 34 -11.61 29.16 -4.79
C ALA A 34 -11.58 27.75 -5.39
N LEU A 35 -10.40 27.26 -5.76
CA LEU A 35 -10.25 25.91 -6.33
C LEU A 35 -10.72 24.82 -5.35
N GLU A 36 -10.25 24.87 -4.11
CA GLU A 36 -10.57 23.88 -3.08
C GLU A 36 -12.04 23.94 -2.61
N THR A 37 -12.76 25.03 -2.93
CA THR A 37 -14.20 25.19 -2.65
C THR A 37 -15.10 24.98 -3.88
N GLY A 38 -14.57 24.38 -4.95
CA GLY A 38 -15.34 24.02 -6.13
C GLY A 38 -15.65 25.21 -7.07
N ARG A 39 -14.77 26.22 -7.10
CA ARG A 39 -14.85 27.39 -7.98
C ARG A 39 -13.66 27.45 -8.96
N PRO A 40 -13.49 26.41 -9.83
CA PRO A 40 -12.30 26.30 -10.66
C PRO A 40 -12.18 27.41 -11.70
N SER A 41 -13.30 27.95 -12.24
CA SER A 41 -13.28 29.07 -13.17
C SER A 41 -12.69 30.34 -12.53
N LYS A 42 -13.09 30.63 -11.28
CA LYS A 42 -12.56 31.75 -10.54
C LYS A 42 -11.07 31.56 -10.25
N ALA A 43 -10.70 30.34 -9.85
CA ALA A 43 -9.32 30.00 -9.56
C ALA A 43 -8.42 30.13 -10.79
N SER A 44 -8.82 29.60 -11.96
CA SER A 44 -8.03 29.70 -13.19
C SER A 44 -7.79 31.13 -13.60
N PHE A 45 -8.82 31.98 -13.55
CA PHE A 45 -8.70 33.40 -13.87
C PHE A 45 -7.68 34.14 -12.97
N ILE A 46 -7.69 33.84 -11.67
CA ILE A 46 -6.74 34.47 -10.75
C ILE A 46 -5.32 33.89 -10.93
N TYR A 47 -5.18 32.59 -11.22
CA TYR A 47 -3.86 32.00 -11.52
C TYR A 47 -3.27 32.57 -12.82
N GLU A 48 -4.08 32.84 -13.84
CA GLU A 48 -3.64 33.54 -15.07
C GLU A 48 -3.08 34.92 -14.73
N ARG A 49 -3.74 35.68 -13.83
CA ARG A 49 -3.28 36.99 -13.37
C ARG A 49 -1.93 36.92 -12.65
N ILE A 50 -1.70 35.89 -11.84
CA ILE A 50 -0.40 35.65 -11.21
C ILE A 50 0.66 35.33 -12.26
N LEU A 51 0.36 34.44 -13.20
CA LEU A 51 1.32 34.02 -14.24
C LEU A 51 1.61 35.11 -15.26
N ALA A 52 0.75 36.11 -15.39
CA ALA A 52 1.04 37.31 -16.19
C ALA A 52 2.17 38.15 -15.58
N GLN A 53 2.33 38.13 -14.26
CA GLN A 53 3.41 38.83 -13.54
C GLN A 53 4.64 37.94 -13.35
N GLU A 54 4.44 36.66 -13.01
CA GLU A 54 5.46 35.68 -12.72
C GLU A 54 5.30 34.43 -13.61
N PRO A 55 5.68 34.48 -14.90
CA PRO A 55 5.44 33.39 -15.86
C PRO A 55 6.06 32.06 -15.47
N ASN A 56 7.12 32.09 -14.66
CA ASN A 56 7.89 30.91 -14.24
C ASN A 56 7.49 30.38 -12.85
N TYR A 57 6.37 30.82 -12.30
CA TYR A 57 5.92 30.35 -11.00
C TYR A 57 5.33 28.94 -11.10
N VAL A 58 6.22 27.94 -11.02
CA VAL A 58 5.92 26.51 -11.25
C VAL A 58 4.77 26.00 -10.40
N GLY A 59 4.71 26.37 -9.12
CA GLY A 59 3.65 25.94 -8.23
C GLY A 59 2.26 26.46 -8.65
N VAL A 60 2.18 27.70 -9.18
CA VAL A 60 0.94 28.28 -9.71
C VAL A 60 0.52 27.60 -11.01
N ARG A 61 1.46 27.25 -11.90
CA ARG A 61 1.15 26.48 -13.12
C ARG A 61 0.56 25.13 -12.80
N LEU A 62 1.11 24.42 -11.80
CA LEU A 62 0.56 23.15 -11.38
C LEU A 62 -0.89 23.30 -10.87
N GLU A 63 -1.16 24.30 -10.04
CA GLU A 63 -2.50 24.58 -9.52
C GLU A 63 -3.46 25.05 -10.63
N MET A 64 -2.99 25.80 -11.61
CA MET A 64 -3.78 26.19 -12.79
C MET A 64 -4.15 24.98 -13.64
N GLY A 65 -3.21 24.05 -13.85
CA GLY A 65 -3.51 22.77 -14.50
C GLY A 65 -4.61 21.98 -13.75
N ARG A 66 -4.58 21.98 -12.42
CA ARG A 66 -5.64 21.38 -11.60
C ARG A 66 -6.99 22.10 -11.76
N ALA A 67 -6.99 23.41 -11.88
CA ALA A 67 -8.21 24.19 -12.14
C ALA A 67 -8.80 23.83 -13.52
N TYR A 68 -7.96 23.70 -14.55
CA TYR A 68 -8.41 23.27 -15.88
C TYR A 68 -8.91 21.81 -15.89
N LEU A 69 -8.30 20.89 -15.15
CA LEU A 69 -8.85 19.55 -14.95
C LEU A 69 -10.26 19.58 -14.37
N ALA A 70 -10.47 20.40 -13.33
CA ALA A 70 -11.76 20.54 -12.67
C ALA A 70 -12.83 21.23 -13.58
N LEU A 71 -12.38 21.98 -14.58
CA LEU A 71 -13.24 22.58 -15.62
C LEU A 71 -13.56 21.62 -16.78
N GLY A 72 -12.90 20.45 -16.83
CA GLY A 72 -12.99 19.54 -17.99
C GLY A 72 -12.18 20.01 -19.20
N ASP A 73 -11.37 21.04 -19.05
CA ASP A 73 -10.47 21.51 -20.12
C ASP A 73 -9.13 20.73 -20.05
N TYR A 74 -9.21 19.49 -20.46
CA TYR A 74 -8.09 18.57 -20.35
C TYR A 74 -6.90 18.97 -21.25
N ALA A 75 -7.17 19.65 -22.37
CA ALA A 75 -6.12 20.10 -23.27
C ALA A 75 -5.26 21.18 -22.63
N ARG A 76 -5.87 22.21 -22.02
CA ARG A 76 -5.13 23.24 -21.29
C ARG A 76 -4.48 22.68 -20.03
N ALA A 77 -5.17 21.80 -19.31
CA ALA A 77 -4.59 21.14 -18.15
C ALA A 77 -3.29 20.40 -18.50
N LYS A 78 -3.31 19.60 -19.57
CA LYS A 78 -2.12 18.89 -20.09
C LYS A 78 -0.97 19.85 -20.41
N LEU A 79 -1.26 20.93 -21.11
CA LEU A 79 -0.25 21.93 -21.50
C LEU A 79 0.46 22.52 -20.27
N GLU A 80 -0.29 22.84 -19.20
CA GLU A 80 0.30 23.36 -17.98
C GLU A 80 1.17 22.33 -17.27
N PHE A 81 0.75 21.07 -17.20
CA PHE A 81 1.56 20.01 -16.59
C PHE A 81 2.82 19.71 -17.40
N GLU A 82 2.73 19.68 -18.72
CA GLU A 82 3.90 19.54 -19.58
C GLU A 82 4.87 20.71 -19.41
N THR A 83 4.36 21.93 -19.28
CA THR A 83 5.16 23.11 -19.02
C THR A 83 5.88 23.01 -17.68
N VAL A 84 5.18 22.57 -16.61
CA VAL A 84 5.80 22.28 -15.32
C VAL A 84 6.94 21.28 -15.47
N LEU A 85 6.76 20.20 -16.23
CA LEU A 85 7.75 19.13 -16.38
C LEU A 85 9.01 19.55 -17.15
N ARG A 86 8.98 20.67 -17.89
CA ARG A 86 10.14 21.23 -18.62
C ARG A 86 11.12 21.98 -17.72
N PHE A 87 10.74 22.34 -16.51
CA PHE A 87 11.64 23.02 -15.59
C PHE A 87 12.72 22.04 -15.06
N GLU A 88 13.99 22.42 -15.23
CA GLU A 88 15.14 21.55 -14.90
C GLU A 88 15.24 21.26 -13.39
N ASN A 89 15.04 22.25 -12.54
CA ASN A 89 15.19 22.15 -11.09
C ASN A 89 13.85 21.96 -10.36
N LEU A 90 12.98 21.14 -10.92
CA LEU A 90 11.66 20.90 -10.33
C LEU A 90 11.77 20.00 -9.11
N PRO A 91 11.22 20.42 -7.93
CA PRO A 91 11.14 19.55 -6.74
C PRO A 91 10.47 18.21 -7.07
N PRO A 92 11.00 17.07 -6.57
CA PRO A 92 10.48 15.74 -6.90
C PRO A 92 8.99 15.57 -6.70
N GLY A 93 8.43 16.13 -5.63
CA GLY A 93 7.00 16.07 -5.34
C GLY A 93 6.13 16.83 -6.35
N LEU A 94 6.61 17.96 -6.89
CA LEU A 94 5.90 18.70 -7.95
C LEU A 94 6.02 17.98 -9.30
N ARG A 95 7.15 17.35 -9.57
CA ARG A 95 7.35 16.53 -10.78
C ARG A 95 6.38 15.35 -10.80
N GLU A 96 6.29 14.62 -9.70
CA GLU A 96 5.38 13.48 -9.56
C GLU A 96 3.91 13.90 -9.72
N GLN A 97 3.49 14.98 -9.07
CA GLN A 97 2.13 15.50 -9.20
C GLN A 97 1.82 15.92 -10.64
N ALA A 98 2.74 16.63 -11.32
CA ALA A 98 2.57 17.02 -12.71
C ALA A 98 2.47 15.80 -13.65
N GLN A 99 3.25 14.74 -13.40
CA GLN A 99 3.16 13.50 -14.16
C GLN A 99 1.81 12.78 -13.94
N ILE A 100 1.34 12.67 -12.70
CA ILE A 100 0.06 12.05 -12.38
C ILE A 100 -1.09 12.78 -13.04
N TYR A 101 -1.15 14.11 -12.87
CA TYR A 101 -2.21 14.93 -13.44
C TYR A 101 -2.12 15.02 -14.97
N GLY A 102 -0.91 15.06 -15.53
CA GLY A 102 -0.71 15.03 -16.98
C GLY A 102 -1.21 13.74 -17.61
N LYS A 103 -0.89 12.57 -17.01
CA LYS A 103 -1.45 11.29 -17.44
C LYS A 103 -2.98 11.26 -17.35
N ALA A 104 -3.57 11.81 -16.28
CA ALA A 104 -5.02 11.91 -16.16
C ALA A 104 -5.62 12.77 -17.28
N ALA A 105 -5.03 13.94 -17.58
CA ALA A 105 -5.46 14.79 -18.69
C ALA A 105 -5.39 14.06 -20.04
N ASP A 106 -4.30 13.34 -20.32
CA ASP A 106 -4.15 12.52 -21.54
C ASP A 106 -5.26 11.48 -21.70
N GLN A 107 -5.64 10.84 -20.60
CA GLN A 107 -6.69 9.83 -20.59
C GLN A 107 -8.07 10.43 -20.87
N TYR A 108 -8.37 11.58 -20.31
CA TYR A 108 -9.61 12.32 -20.58
C TYR A 108 -9.65 12.82 -22.04
N ILE A 109 -8.55 13.35 -22.58
CA ILE A 109 -8.43 13.77 -24.00
C ILE A 109 -8.66 12.58 -24.93
N ALA A 110 -8.12 11.41 -24.59
CA ALA A 110 -8.31 10.18 -25.35
C ALA A 110 -9.73 9.57 -25.22
N GLY A 111 -10.60 10.16 -24.40
CA GLY A 111 -11.93 9.62 -24.10
C GLY A 111 -11.89 8.30 -23.31
N LYS A 112 -10.74 7.98 -22.71
CA LYS A 112 -10.54 6.72 -21.98
C LYS A 112 -11.13 6.84 -20.58
N LYS A 113 -12.31 6.27 -20.41
CA LYS A 113 -12.89 6.08 -19.09
C LYS A 113 -12.18 5.00 -18.25
N THR A 114 -11.29 4.22 -18.87
CA THR A 114 -10.57 3.12 -18.23
C THR A 114 -9.07 3.44 -18.13
N VAL A 115 -8.54 3.33 -16.93
CA VAL A 115 -7.12 3.48 -16.59
C VAL A 115 -6.61 2.14 -16.10
N GLY A 116 -5.44 1.77 -16.53
CA GLY A 116 -4.80 0.55 -16.07
C GLY A 116 -3.34 0.78 -15.70
N TYR A 117 -2.86 -0.01 -14.76
CA TYR A 117 -1.44 -0.17 -14.52
C TYR A 117 -1.12 -1.65 -14.38
N GLY A 118 0.07 -2.03 -14.79
CA GLY A 118 0.58 -3.36 -14.64
C GLY A 118 2.06 -3.35 -14.25
N TYR A 119 2.53 -4.46 -13.73
CA TYR A 119 3.93 -4.63 -13.43
C TYR A 119 4.38 -6.06 -13.66
N ALA A 120 5.67 -6.20 -13.95
CA ALA A 120 6.41 -7.46 -13.91
C ALA A 120 7.65 -7.26 -13.04
N GLU A 121 7.91 -8.17 -12.11
CA GLU A 121 9.05 -8.08 -11.21
C GLU A 121 9.75 -9.45 -11.13
N TYR A 122 11.06 -9.46 -11.33
CA TYR A 122 11.90 -10.61 -11.10
C TYR A 122 12.85 -10.34 -9.95
N GLY A 123 12.92 -11.27 -9.00
CA GLY A 123 13.73 -11.20 -7.80
C GLY A 123 14.71 -12.35 -7.71
N PHE A 124 15.90 -12.05 -7.18
CA PHE A 124 16.86 -13.03 -6.71
C PHE A 124 17.22 -12.70 -5.26
N GLY A 125 17.27 -13.71 -4.39
CA GLY A 125 17.52 -13.47 -2.97
C GLY A 125 18.09 -14.68 -2.23
N TYR A 126 18.44 -14.40 -0.98
CA TYR A 126 18.86 -15.36 0.03
C TYR A 126 17.90 -15.30 1.21
N ASP A 127 17.50 -16.46 1.69
CA ASP A 127 16.58 -16.64 2.79
C ASP A 127 17.24 -17.51 3.87
N SER A 128 17.37 -16.97 5.06
CA SER A 128 18.02 -17.68 6.18
C SER A 128 17.15 -18.78 6.80
N ASN A 129 15.87 -18.85 6.41
CA ASN A 129 14.91 -19.82 6.95
C ASN A 129 13.74 -20.02 5.96
N ALA A 130 13.99 -20.65 4.83
CA ALA A 130 13.01 -20.86 3.77
C ALA A 130 11.68 -21.46 4.27
N PRO A 131 11.67 -22.54 5.10
CA PRO A 131 10.42 -23.13 5.61
C PRO A 131 9.78 -22.33 6.75
N SER A 132 10.39 -21.23 7.24
CA SER A 132 9.93 -20.49 8.43
C SER A 132 9.75 -21.42 9.65
N ALA A 133 10.68 -22.33 9.84
CA ALA A 133 10.66 -23.37 10.86
C ALA A 133 11.49 -23.00 12.09
N THR A 134 11.24 -23.70 13.20
CA THR A 134 12.05 -23.59 14.41
C THR A 134 13.49 -24.11 14.18
N LYS A 135 14.42 -23.63 14.97
CA LYS A 135 15.79 -24.16 15.04
C LYS A 135 15.96 -25.29 16.07
N THR A 136 14.95 -25.52 16.91
CA THR A 136 14.99 -26.45 18.06
C THR A 136 14.54 -27.82 17.60
N SER A 137 15.46 -28.79 17.62
CA SER A 137 15.21 -30.17 17.18
C SER A 137 14.50 -31.04 18.24
N GLU A 138 14.73 -30.74 19.52
CA GLU A 138 14.17 -31.49 20.63
C GLU A 138 13.27 -30.57 21.44
N ILE A 139 11.98 -30.87 21.49
CA ILE A 139 10.96 -30.06 22.11
C ILE A 139 10.25 -30.85 23.19
N SER A 140 10.35 -30.39 24.42
CA SER A 140 9.60 -30.98 25.53
C SER A 140 8.10 -30.77 25.36
N VAL A 141 7.33 -31.84 25.51
CA VAL A 141 5.88 -31.86 25.42
C VAL A 141 5.28 -32.40 26.71
N VAL A 142 3.95 -32.48 26.78
CA VAL A 142 3.23 -33.00 27.97
C VAL A 142 3.72 -34.38 28.36
N ASN A 143 3.55 -34.70 29.64
CA ASN A 143 3.93 -35.99 30.26
C ASN A 143 5.44 -36.29 30.22
N GLY A 144 6.29 -35.28 30.12
CA GLY A 144 7.75 -35.45 30.11
C GLY A 144 8.31 -36.08 28.80
N ASN A 145 7.50 -36.21 27.78
CA ASN A 145 7.94 -36.69 26.48
C ASN A 145 8.71 -35.62 25.71
N THR A 146 9.55 -36.06 24.79
CA THR A 146 10.29 -35.19 23.88
C THR A 146 9.86 -35.44 22.43
N LEU A 147 9.43 -34.39 21.74
CA LEU A 147 9.21 -34.42 20.31
C LEU A 147 10.55 -34.15 19.61
N ILE A 148 11.00 -35.10 18.80
CA ILE A 148 12.22 -34.97 17.99
C ILE A 148 11.79 -34.59 16.57
N LEU A 149 12.22 -33.43 16.09
CA LEU A 149 11.93 -32.96 14.75
C LEU A 149 13.04 -33.45 13.76
N PRO A 150 12.66 -33.97 12.61
CA PRO A 150 13.63 -34.34 11.59
C PRO A 150 14.32 -33.07 11.01
N PRO A 151 15.54 -33.17 10.47
CA PRO A 151 16.25 -32.03 9.88
C PRO A 151 15.46 -31.29 8.80
N SER A 152 14.57 -31.98 8.08
CA SER A 152 13.68 -31.38 7.08
C SER A 152 12.63 -30.44 7.66
N ALA A 153 12.27 -30.58 8.93
CA ALA A 153 11.31 -29.73 9.65
C ALA A 153 11.97 -28.56 10.41
N LEU A 154 13.31 -28.43 10.30
CA LEU A 154 14.05 -27.38 10.99
C LEU A 154 14.38 -26.21 10.07
N LYS A 155 14.87 -25.12 10.66
CA LYS A 155 15.39 -23.94 9.97
C LYS A 155 16.44 -24.34 8.93
N ARG A 156 16.22 -23.95 7.67
CA ARG A 156 17.14 -24.14 6.54
C ARG A 156 17.22 -22.88 5.71
N SER A 157 18.43 -22.50 5.35
CA SER A 157 18.67 -21.36 4.48
C SER A 157 18.82 -21.81 3.03
N ASP A 158 18.43 -20.93 2.11
CA ASP A 158 18.62 -21.17 0.69
C ASP A 158 18.57 -19.88 -0.13
N HIS A 159 19.04 -19.94 -1.36
CA HIS A 159 18.84 -18.92 -2.37
C HIS A 159 17.56 -19.21 -3.15
N TYR A 160 16.96 -18.18 -3.71
CA TYR A 160 15.72 -18.33 -4.45
C TYR A 160 15.62 -17.37 -5.64
N HIS A 161 14.77 -17.73 -6.57
CA HIS A 161 14.26 -16.88 -7.62
C HIS A 161 12.79 -16.58 -7.36
N ALA A 162 12.35 -15.36 -7.70
CA ALA A 162 10.95 -14.96 -7.54
C ALA A 162 10.45 -14.24 -8.80
N LEU A 163 9.22 -14.49 -9.16
CA LEU A 163 8.52 -13.78 -10.23
C LEU A 163 7.20 -13.23 -9.70
N SER A 164 6.92 -11.98 -10.01
CA SER A 164 5.62 -11.37 -9.70
C SER A 164 5.11 -10.63 -10.93
N LEU A 165 3.84 -10.87 -11.26
CA LEU A 165 3.11 -10.17 -12.31
C LEU A 165 1.81 -9.66 -11.71
N GLY A 166 1.41 -8.46 -12.01
CA GLY A 166 0.13 -7.97 -11.51
C GLY A 166 -0.32 -6.69 -12.16
N GLY A 167 -1.55 -6.31 -11.83
CA GLY A 167 -2.11 -5.06 -12.34
C GLY A 167 -3.54 -4.83 -11.88
N GLU A 168 -4.01 -3.63 -12.17
CA GLU A 168 -5.39 -3.23 -11.89
C GLU A 168 -5.90 -2.31 -13.00
N LEU A 169 -7.15 -2.51 -13.38
CA LEU A 169 -7.93 -1.63 -14.24
C LEU A 169 -8.95 -0.89 -13.37
N VAL A 170 -9.09 0.40 -13.60
CA VAL A 170 -10.11 1.24 -12.97
C VAL A 170 -10.92 1.90 -14.09
N HIS A 171 -12.23 1.69 -14.09
CA HIS A 171 -13.16 2.27 -15.03
C HIS A 171 -14.04 3.33 -14.37
N ALA A 172 -14.00 4.56 -14.83
CA ALA A 172 -14.87 5.62 -14.34
C ALA A 172 -16.32 5.37 -14.82
N LEU A 173 -17.22 5.12 -13.90
CA LEU A 173 -18.66 5.00 -14.15
C LEU A 173 -19.32 6.37 -14.22
N THR A 174 -18.96 7.24 -13.31
CA THR A 174 -19.34 8.65 -13.23
C THR A 174 -18.14 9.48 -12.73
N GLU A 175 -18.32 10.78 -12.53
CA GLU A 175 -17.27 11.64 -11.92
C GLU A 175 -16.87 11.21 -10.50
N ARG A 176 -17.79 10.56 -9.78
CA ARG A 176 -17.58 10.14 -8.37
C ARG A 176 -17.41 8.64 -8.20
N PHE A 177 -17.97 7.84 -9.07
CA PHE A 177 -17.97 6.39 -8.96
C PHE A 177 -17.07 5.73 -10.00
N SER A 178 -16.36 4.70 -9.58
CA SER A 178 -15.54 3.85 -10.42
C SER A 178 -15.78 2.37 -10.14
N ALA A 179 -15.55 1.52 -11.12
CA ALA A 179 -15.37 0.09 -10.93
C ALA A 179 -13.88 -0.24 -11.08
N PHE A 180 -13.39 -1.19 -10.32
CA PHE A 180 -12.02 -1.67 -10.45
C PHE A 180 -11.96 -3.19 -10.49
N GLY A 181 -10.95 -3.71 -11.14
CA GLY A 181 -10.62 -5.13 -11.18
C GLY A 181 -9.15 -5.35 -11.43
N GLY A 182 -8.59 -6.35 -10.78
CA GLY A 182 -7.16 -6.63 -10.92
C GLY A 182 -6.78 -8.00 -10.38
N GLY A 183 -5.51 -8.33 -10.55
CA GLY A 183 -4.98 -9.58 -10.03
C GLY A 183 -3.45 -9.57 -9.96
N ASP A 184 -2.95 -10.52 -9.19
CA ASP A 184 -1.52 -10.73 -8.99
C ASP A 184 -1.20 -12.22 -9.06
N LEU A 185 -0.14 -12.55 -9.78
CA LEU A 185 0.51 -13.86 -9.77
C LEU A 185 1.89 -13.69 -9.15
N ARG A 186 2.23 -14.51 -8.17
CA ARG A 186 3.55 -14.50 -7.54
C ARG A 186 4.05 -15.93 -7.40
N GLY A 187 5.34 -16.11 -7.60
CA GLY A 187 6.01 -17.39 -7.35
C GLY A 187 7.40 -17.16 -6.76
N ARG A 188 7.82 -18.09 -5.93
CA ARG A 188 9.18 -18.17 -5.39
C ARG A 188 9.62 -19.62 -5.42
N TRP A 189 10.81 -19.85 -5.93
CA TRP A 189 11.43 -21.16 -6.10
C TRP A 189 12.82 -21.14 -5.49
N TYR A 190 13.07 -22.07 -4.58
CA TYR A 190 14.32 -22.24 -3.88
C TYR A 190 15.23 -23.22 -4.64
N ASN A 191 16.54 -23.12 -4.42
CA ASN A 191 17.49 -23.96 -5.16
C ASN A 191 17.57 -25.40 -4.61
N ASN A 192 17.38 -25.58 -3.29
CA ASN A 192 17.55 -26.88 -2.61
C ASN A 192 16.43 -27.18 -1.59
N VAL A 193 15.55 -26.22 -1.29
CA VAL A 193 14.48 -26.35 -0.29
C VAL A 193 13.12 -26.30 -0.98
N ASP A 194 12.91 -27.17 -1.98
CA ASP A 194 11.74 -27.19 -2.86
C ASP A 194 10.41 -27.24 -2.08
N VAL A 195 10.39 -27.93 -0.92
CA VAL A 195 9.20 -27.96 -0.04
C VAL A 195 8.73 -26.57 0.45
N ALA A 196 9.55 -25.53 0.29
CA ALA A 196 9.22 -24.15 0.58
C ALA A 196 8.83 -23.35 -0.67
N ASP A 197 8.88 -23.96 -1.85
CA ASP A 197 8.43 -23.34 -3.10
C ASP A 197 6.97 -22.98 -3.01
N PHE A 198 6.63 -21.76 -3.40
CA PHE A 198 5.23 -21.37 -3.38
C PHE A 198 4.85 -20.53 -4.59
N SER A 199 3.57 -20.55 -4.91
CA SER A 199 2.96 -19.59 -5.81
C SER A 199 1.59 -19.16 -5.31
N THR A 200 1.17 -17.94 -5.71
CA THR A 200 -0.14 -17.39 -5.42
C THR A 200 -0.76 -16.81 -6.67
N LEU A 201 -2.06 -16.98 -6.80
CA LEU A 201 -2.89 -16.25 -7.75
C LEU A 201 -3.98 -15.54 -6.95
N ASP A 202 -4.00 -14.23 -7.02
CA ASP A 202 -4.96 -13.39 -6.34
C ASP A 202 -5.74 -12.55 -7.36
N ALA A 203 -7.04 -12.41 -7.17
CA ALA A 203 -7.91 -11.55 -7.97
C ALA A 203 -8.76 -10.68 -7.06
N ARG A 204 -9.09 -9.49 -7.53
CA ARG A 204 -9.92 -8.52 -6.81
C ARG A 204 -10.82 -7.74 -7.77
N ALA A 205 -12.00 -7.38 -7.30
CA ALA A 205 -12.90 -6.49 -8.02
C ALA A 205 -13.76 -5.70 -7.03
N GLY A 206 -14.25 -4.54 -7.44
CA GLY A 206 -15.08 -3.73 -6.57
C GLY A 206 -15.48 -2.40 -7.17
N VAL A 207 -15.99 -1.54 -6.31
CA VAL A 207 -16.41 -0.18 -6.64
C VAL A 207 -15.69 0.83 -5.75
N GLY A 208 -15.43 1.99 -6.33
CA GLY A 208 -14.83 3.13 -5.66
C GLY A 208 -15.75 4.34 -5.69
N TYR A 209 -15.71 5.13 -4.65
CA TYR A 209 -16.32 6.45 -4.56
C TYR A 209 -15.23 7.45 -4.15
N SER A 210 -15.18 8.58 -4.86
CA SER A 210 -14.22 9.65 -4.56
C SER A 210 -14.88 11.01 -4.73
N GLU A 211 -14.88 11.82 -3.68
CA GLU A 211 -15.37 13.19 -3.68
C GLU A 211 -14.61 14.04 -2.66
N GLY A 212 -14.01 15.13 -3.13
CA GLY A 212 -13.24 16.05 -2.28
C GLY A 212 -12.12 15.33 -1.52
N ALA A 213 -12.19 15.34 -0.20
CA ALA A 213 -11.21 14.72 0.70
C ALA A 213 -11.47 13.22 0.96
N THR A 214 -12.60 12.70 0.49
CA THR A 214 -13.10 11.35 0.79
C THR A 214 -12.82 10.40 -0.35
N ASN A 215 -12.26 9.23 -0.03
CA ASN A 215 -12.15 8.10 -0.94
C ASN A 215 -12.60 6.82 -0.24
N VAL A 216 -13.51 6.09 -0.87
CA VAL A 216 -14.04 4.81 -0.37
C VAL A 216 -13.84 3.75 -1.44
N ARG A 217 -13.37 2.58 -1.07
CA ARG A 217 -13.33 1.39 -1.95
C ARG A 217 -13.95 0.22 -1.23
N ILE A 218 -14.87 -0.47 -1.89
CA ILE A 218 -15.50 -1.71 -1.40
C ILE A 218 -15.29 -2.77 -2.47
N GLY A 219 -14.80 -3.93 -2.07
CA GLY A 219 -14.49 -4.98 -3.02
C GLY A 219 -14.58 -6.38 -2.43
N VAL A 220 -14.49 -7.32 -3.36
CA VAL A 220 -14.29 -8.74 -3.07
C VAL A 220 -12.92 -9.17 -3.60
N ASN A 221 -12.36 -10.17 -2.97
CA ASN A 221 -11.10 -10.76 -3.38
C ASN A 221 -11.15 -12.27 -3.24
N GLY A 222 -10.43 -12.95 -4.11
CA GLY A 222 -10.25 -14.38 -4.06
C GLY A 222 -8.82 -14.74 -4.42
N GLY A 223 -8.31 -15.82 -3.85
CA GLY A 223 -6.95 -16.23 -4.13
C GLY A 223 -6.74 -17.72 -3.92
N ARG A 224 -5.70 -18.24 -4.54
CA ARG A 224 -5.21 -19.60 -4.37
C ARG A 224 -3.72 -19.58 -4.06
N TYR A 225 -3.33 -20.41 -3.13
CA TYR A 225 -1.96 -20.64 -2.70
C TYR A 225 -1.56 -22.07 -2.98
N TRP A 226 -0.41 -22.24 -3.63
CA TRP A 226 0.27 -23.53 -3.82
C TRP A 226 1.55 -23.53 -2.99
N LEU A 227 1.86 -24.66 -2.40
CA LEU A 227 3.11 -24.91 -1.69
C LEU A 227 3.65 -26.24 -2.22
N ASP A 228 4.93 -26.29 -2.56
CA ASP A 228 5.57 -27.47 -3.14
C ASP A 228 4.77 -28.03 -4.34
N HIS A 229 4.36 -27.14 -5.25
CA HIS A 229 3.51 -27.39 -6.42
C HIS A 229 2.09 -27.90 -6.12
N GLU A 230 1.74 -28.18 -4.85
CA GLU A 230 0.45 -28.69 -4.43
C GLU A 230 -0.52 -27.57 -4.06
N LYS A 231 -1.77 -27.71 -4.49
CA LYS A 231 -2.85 -26.78 -4.10
C LYS A 231 -3.08 -26.87 -2.60
N THR A 232 -2.69 -25.85 -1.86
CA THR A 232 -2.70 -25.89 -0.40
C THR A 232 -3.89 -25.16 0.19
N ARG A 233 -4.24 -23.97 -0.33
CA ARG A 233 -5.28 -23.14 0.30
C ARG A 233 -5.96 -22.20 -0.67
N ASP A 234 -7.28 -22.12 -0.58
CA ASP A 234 -8.10 -21.09 -1.20
C ASP A 234 -8.49 -20.01 -0.19
N SER A 235 -8.66 -18.79 -0.68
CA SER A 235 -9.19 -17.67 0.09
C SER A 235 -10.30 -16.96 -0.70
N PHE A 236 -11.30 -16.48 0.01
CA PHE A 236 -12.34 -15.61 -0.54
C PHE A 236 -12.79 -14.62 0.53
N GLY A 237 -12.90 -13.35 0.15
CA GLY A 237 -13.22 -12.32 1.11
C GLY A 237 -13.79 -11.04 0.53
N SER A 238 -14.09 -10.12 1.43
CA SER A 238 -14.48 -8.76 1.13
C SER A 238 -13.63 -7.77 1.93
N ASN A 239 -13.48 -6.58 1.39
CA ASN A 239 -12.80 -5.49 2.06
C ASN A 239 -13.53 -4.16 1.82
N ALA A 240 -13.41 -3.27 2.78
CA ALA A 240 -13.84 -1.89 2.69
C ALA A 240 -12.71 -0.99 3.18
N ASP A 241 -12.34 -0.01 2.37
CA ASP A 241 -11.31 0.97 2.65
C ASP A 241 -11.92 2.36 2.61
N TYR A 242 -11.77 3.11 3.68
CA TYR A 242 -12.14 4.51 3.77
C TYR A 242 -10.88 5.34 3.99
N ARG A 243 -10.69 6.41 3.20
CA ARG A 243 -9.58 7.35 3.34
C ARG A 243 -10.13 8.77 3.36
N TYR A 244 -9.57 9.57 4.24
CA TYR A 244 -9.94 10.96 4.40
C TYR A 244 -8.70 11.84 4.53
N LEU A 245 -8.57 12.84 3.66
CA LEU A 245 -7.51 13.84 3.72
C LEU A 245 -7.88 14.90 4.77
N LEU A 246 -7.29 14.81 5.96
CA LEU A 246 -7.47 15.80 7.04
C LEU A 246 -6.83 17.13 6.67
N THR A 247 -5.65 17.07 6.10
CA THR A 247 -4.88 18.21 5.61
C THR A 247 -4.22 17.80 4.30
N ARG A 248 -3.42 18.66 3.69
CA ARG A 248 -2.61 18.28 2.51
C ARG A 248 -1.56 17.23 2.81
N GLN A 249 -1.16 17.13 4.05
CA GLN A 249 -0.09 16.25 4.50
C GLN A 249 -0.62 15.06 5.29
N ASP A 250 -1.79 15.18 5.90
CA ASP A 250 -2.33 14.18 6.80
C ASP A 250 -3.53 13.45 6.20
N GLN A 251 -3.45 12.13 6.16
CA GLN A 251 -4.53 11.25 5.74
C GLN A 251 -4.87 10.28 6.86
N LEU A 252 -6.15 10.16 7.17
CA LEU A 252 -6.67 9.04 7.97
C LEU A 252 -7.20 7.94 7.05
N SER A 253 -7.08 6.71 7.52
CA SER A 253 -7.66 5.55 6.85
C SER A 253 -8.32 4.60 7.85
N VAL A 254 -9.40 3.98 7.41
CA VAL A 254 -10.04 2.86 8.10
C VAL A 254 -10.18 1.73 7.08
N ASN A 255 -9.69 0.57 7.45
CA ASN A 255 -9.80 -0.64 6.64
C ASN A 255 -10.56 -1.71 7.42
N ALA A 256 -11.49 -2.39 6.78
CA ALA A 256 -12.17 -3.57 7.31
C ALA A 256 -12.05 -4.71 6.31
N ARG A 257 -11.76 -5.91 6.80
CA ARG A 257 -11.62 -7.11 5.97
C ARG A 257 -12.26 -8.32 6.64
N ALA A 258 -12.99 -9.10 5.83
CA ALA A 258 -13.48 -10.42 6.18
C ALA A 258 -13.05 -11.42 5.11
N THR A 259 -12.29 -12.46 5.46
CA THR A 259 -11.74 -13.42 4.50
C THR A 259 -11.82 -14.83 5.06
N ARG A 260 -12.36 -15.74 4.27
CA ARG A 260 -12.38 -17.18 4.54
C ARG A 260 -11.13 -17.82 3.97
N PHE A 261 -10.44 -18.60 4.78
CA PHE A 261 -9.29 -19.41 4.37
C PHE A 261 -9.65 -20.90 4.49
N ARG A 262 -9.53 -21.62 3.39
CA ARG A 262 -9.90 -23.03 3.28
C ARG A 262 -8.74 -23.83 2.75
N PHE A 263 -8.20 -24.70 3.58
CA PHE A 263 -7.14 -25.64 3.19
C PHE A 263 -7.74 -26.78 2.38
N ILE A 264 -7.03 -27.17 1.32
CA ILE A 264 -7.50 -28.15 0.35
C ILE A 264 -7.14 -29.58 0.77
N PRO A 265 -5.85 -29.87 1.17
CA PRO A 265 -5.50 -31.21 1.63
C PRO A 265 -6.26 -31.58 2.91
N GLU A 266 -6.79 -32.79 2.96
CA GLU A 266 -7.66 -33.28 4.07
C GLU A 266 -6.99 -33.11 5.44
N SER A 267 -5.70 -33.44 5.53
CA SER A 267 -4.91 -33.30 6.76
C SER A 267 -4.76 -31.86 7.27
N PHE A 268 -4.92 -30.88 6.40
CA PHE A 268 -4.80 -29.45 6.75
C PHE A 268 -6.14 -28.75 6.94
N LYS A 269 -7.26 -29.39 6.64
CA LYS A 269 -8.59 -28.77 6.78
C LYS A 269 -8.92 -28.35 8.22
N VAL A 270 -8.32 -29.01 9.20
CA VAL A 270 -8.40 -28.61 10.61
C VAL A 270 -7.96 -27.15 10.83
N ASN A 271 -7.09 -26.62 9.99
CA ASN A 271 -6.59 -25.27 10.05
C ASN A 271 -7.48 -24.23 9.34
N ASN A 272 -8.65 -24.61 8.84
CA ASN A 272 -9.59 -23.69 8.23
C ASN A 272 -10.02 -22.59 9.23
N PHE A 273 -10.05 -21.36 8.76
CA PHE A 273 -10.48 -20.23 9.59
C PHE A 273 -11.12 -19.12 8.78
N ASP A 274 -11.92 -18.30 9.46
CA ASP A 274 -12.41 -17.03 8.94
C ASP A 274 -11.68 -15.89 9.67
N LEU A 275 -11.09 -14.99 8.90
CA LEU A 275 -10.39 -13.80 9.38
C LEU A 275 -11.33 -12.60 9.36
N TYR A 276 -11.44 -11.91 10.48
CA TYR A 276 -12.07 -10.60 10.61
C TYR A 276 -11.02 -9.62 11.13
N GLN A 277 -10.81 -8.51 10.44
CA GLN A 277 -9.80 -7.52 10.81
C GLN A 277 -10.30 -6.11 10.54
N MET A 278 -9.98 -5.21 11.45
CA MET A 278 -10.07 -3.76 11.26
C MET A 278 -8.70 -3.12 11.47
N ALA A 279 -8.45 -2.03 10.77
CA ALA A 279 -7.25 -1.24 10.94
C ALA A 279 -7.59 0.24 10.82
N ILE A 280 -6.93 1.07 11.64
CA ILE A 280 -6.99 2.52 11.58
C ILE A 280 -5.56 3.01 11.35
N GLY A 281 -5.38 3.80 10.31
CA GLY A 281 -4.09 4.33 9.91
C GLY A 281 -4.08 5.84 9.83
N TRP A 282 -2.95 6.43 10.14
CA TRP A 282 -2.62 7.81 9.89
C TRP A 282 -1.32 7.85 9.07
N LEU A 283 -1.34 8.65 8.00
CA LEU A 283 -0.20 8.88 7.12
C LEU A 283 0.06 10.36 7.05
N ARG A 284 1.32 10.77 7.21
CA ARG A 284 1.76 12.14 7.04
C ARG A 284 2.84 12.25 5.98
N GLY A 285 2.58 13.06 4.97
CA GLY A 285 3.57 13.48 3.99
C GLY A 285 4.48 14.58 4.55
N ALA A 286 5.75 14.56 4.19
CA ALA A 286 6.68 15.65 4.50
C ALA A 286 6.28 16.94 3.76
N ALA A 287 6.55 18.08 4.38
CA ALA A 287 6.16 19.39 3.82
C ALA A 287 6.81 19.71 2.47
N ASP A 288 8.01 19.16 2.25
CA ASP A 288 8.78 19.30 1.00
C ASP A 288 8.38 18.25 -0.07
N GLY A 289 7.41 17.37 0.23
CA GLY A 289 6.96 16.29 -0.65
C GLY A 289 7.95 15.14 -0.81
N ARG A 290 9.10 15.16 -0.11
CA ARG A 290 10.19 14.17 -0.30
C ARG A 290 9.99 12.88 0.45
N GLY A 291 9.07 12.85 1.42
CA GLY A 291 8.88 11.67 2.23
C GLY A 291 7.48 11.56 2.79
N ALA A 292 7.23 10.42 3.42
CA ALA A 292 6.01 10.17 4.18
C ALA A 292 6.31 9.18 5.29
N PHE A 293 5.58 9.29 6.38
CA PHE A 293 5.55 8.28 7.42
C PHE A 293 4.11 8.03 7.87
N GLY A 294 3.83 6.82 8.31
CA GLY A 294 2.51 6.42 8.74
C GLY A 294 2.53 5.44 9.88
N LEU A 295 1.49 5.50 10.69
CA LEU A 295 1.23 4.55 11.77
C LEU A 295 -0.14 3.93 11.55
N THR A 296 -0.23 2.61 11.68
CA THR A 296 -1.48 1.85 11.60
C THR A 296 -1.61 0.96 12.82
N VAL A 297 -2.74 1.02 13.48
CA VAL A 297 -3.14 0.06 14.52
C VAL A 297 -4.17 -0.89 13.92
N LEU A 298 -4.03 -2.17 14.18
CA LEU A 298 -4.93 -3.19 13.68
C LEU A 298 -5.36 -4.15 14.77
N ALA A 299 -6.61 -4.59 14.71
CA ALA A 299 -7.16 -5.62 15.57
C ALA A 299 -7.96 -6.61 14.73
N GLY A 300 -7.99 -7.86 15.14
CA GLY A 300 -8.73 -8.89 14.43
C GLY A 300 -8.84 -10.20 15.19
N ARG A 301 -9.49 -11.15 14.52
CA ARG A 301 -9.67 -12.50 15.01
C ARG A 301 -9.65 -13.50 13.86
N GLU A 302 -8.87 -14.55 14.01
CA GLU A 302 -9.04 -15.77 13.23
C GLU A 302 -10.04 -16.65 13.97
N LYS A 303 -11.20 -16.90 13.38
CA LYS A 303 -12.21 -17.81 13.88
C LYS A 303 -11.98 -19.20 13.28
N ALA A 304 -11.57 -20.16 14.07
CA ALA A 304 -11.42 -21.55 13.65
C ALA A 304 -12.78 -22.12 13.22
N THR A 305 -12.81 -22.84 12.10
CA THR A 305 -14.07 -23.37 11.54
C THR A 305 -14.12 -24.90 11.46
N ASN A 306 -12.98 -25.58 11.64
CA ASN A 306 -12.88 -27.03 11.55
C ASN A 306 -12.17 -27.68 12.74
N GLY A 307 -12.36 -27.14 13.95
CA GLY A 307 -11.81 -27.73 15.17
C GLY A 307 -10.28 -27.61 15.29
N ARG A 308 -9.70 -26.47 14.87
CA ARG A 308 -8.27 -26.18 15.06
C ARG A 308 -7.91 -26.38 16.54
N ALA A 309 -6.89 -27.17 16.82
CA ALA A 309 -6.50 -27.56 18.18
C ALA A 309 -6.23 -26.36 19.10
N ASP A 310 -5.65 -25.27 18.56
CA ASP A 310 -5.37 -24.06 19.33
C ASP A 310 -6.60 -23.11 19.42
N GLY A 311 -7.72 -23.45 18.77
CA GLY A 311 -8.95 -22.64 18.75
C GLY A 311 -8.84 -21.35 17.94
N ASP A 312 -9.61 -20.36 18.33
CA ASP A 312 -9.61 -19.03 17.73
C ASP A 312 -8.36 -18.23 18.12
N LYS A 313 -7.99 -17.23 17.31
CA LYS A 313 -6.86 -16.34 17.62
C LYS A 313 -7.25 -14.87 17.47
N PRO A 314 -7.74 -14.20 18.51
CA PRO A 314 -7.76 -12.75 18.53
C PRO A 314 -6.33 -12.19 18.52
N PHE A 315 -6.14 -11.03 17.85
CA PHE A 315 -4.86 -10.37 17.77
C PHE A 315 -4.99 -8.86 17.73
N LEU A 316 -3.93 -8.20 18.16
CA LEU A 316 -3.74 -6.75 18.10
C LEU A 316 -2.35 -6.49 17.54
N GLY A 317 -2.20 -5.44 16.74
CA GLY A 317 -0.91 -5.09 16.16
C GLY A 317 -0.79 -3.60 15.83
N ALA A 318 0.44 -3.20 15.54
CA ALA A 318 0.77 -1.88 15.03
C ALA A 318 1.78 -2.00 13.90
N ARG A 319 1.71 -1.09 12.94
CA ARG A 319 2.63 -1.00 11.81
C ARG A 319 3.11 0.42 11.63
N LEU A 320 4.39 0.58 11.37
CA LEU A 320 5.05 1.82 10.98
C LEU A 320 5.46 1.71 9.52
N THR A 321 5.24 2.77 8.76
CA THR A 321 5.73 2.92 7.40
C THR A 321 6.49 4.23 7.29
N ALA A 322 7.62 4.24 6.58
CA ALA A 322 8.36 5.44 6.29
C ALA A 322 8.99 5.32 4.90
N GLN A 323 9.01 6.41 4.17
CA GLN A 323 9.75 6.51 2.92
C GLN A 323 10.29 7.92 2.72
N THR A 324 11.42 8.04 2.05
CA THR A 324 12.01 9.33 1.73
C THR A 324 12.79 9.28 0.41
N ALA A 325 12.66 10.31 -0.40
CA ALA A 325 13.47 10.48 -1.60
C ALA A 325 14.87 10.94 -1.19
N LEU A 326 15.89 10.17 -1.54
CA LEU A 326 17.31 10.50 -1.37
C LEU A 326 17.86 11.30 -2.56
N GLY A 327 17.08 11.43 -3.63
CA GLY A 327 17.37 12.13 -4.86
C GLY A 327 16.20 11.99 -5.84
N GLU A 328 16.40 12.36 -7.09
CA GLU A 328 15.35 12.33 -8.11
C GLU A 328 14.92 10.90 -8.51
N ARG A 329 15.80 9.92 -8.37
CA ARG A 329 15.60 8.55 -8.84
C ARG A 329 15.68 7.50 -7.74
N VAL A 330 15.93 7.92 -6.50
CA VAL A 330 16.21 7.00 -5.39
C VAL A 330 15.26 7.30 -4.24
N VAL A 331 14.51 6.29 -3.82
CA VAL A 331 13.62 6.34 -2.66
C VAL A 331 14.03 5.27 -1.66
N ALA A 332 14.38 5.67 -0.46
CA ALA A 332 14.55 4.75 0.66
C ALA A 332 13.19 4.50 1.32
N PHE A 333 12.98 3.26 1.75
CA PHE A 333 11.76 2.88 2.46
C PHE A 333 12.05 1.98 3.66
N PHE A 334 11.17 2.09 4.64
CA PHE A 334 11.17 1.27 5.84
C PHE A 334 9.73 0.89 6.22
N PHE A 335 9.51 -0.37 6.53
CA PHE A 335 8.27 -0.88 7.10
C PHE A 335 8.60 -1.70 8.34
N GLY A 336 7.83 -1.52 9.40
CA GLY A 336 7.97 -2.31 10.61
C GLY A 336 6.61 -2.66 11.19
N GLY A 337 6.48 -3.86 11.74
CA GLY A 337 5.24 -4.32 12.33
C GLY A 337 5.46 -5.15 13.58
N VAL A 338 4.49 -5.09 14.48
CA VAL A 338 4.34 -6.00 15.59
C VAL A 338 2.89 -6.43 15.69
N GLN A 339 2.66 -7.72 15.86
CA GLN A 339 1.32 -8.28 16.07
C GLN A 339 1.37 -9.34 17.14
N ARG A 340 0.53 -9.21 18.17
CA ARG A 340 0.39 -10.22 19.22
C ARG A 340 -0.96 -10.90 19.11
N GLY A 341 -0.95 -12.24 19.08
CA GLY A 341 -2.13 -13.09 19.08
C GLY A 341 -2.09 -14.11 20.22
N LYS A 342 -3.24 -14.38 20.81
CA LYS A 342 -3.40 -15.41 21.85
C LYS A 342 -4.49 -16.38 21.41
N HIS A 343 -4.14 -17.65 21.32
CA HIS A 343 -5.11 -18.69 20.99
C HIS A 343 -6.09 -18.95 22.14
N SER A 344 -7.34 -19.29 21.81
CA SER A 344 -8.42 -19.46 22.79
C SER A 344 -8.30 -20.77 23.55
N ASP A 345 -7.84 -21.83 22.89
CA ASP A 345 -7.85 -23.18 23.41
C ASP A 345 -6.44 -23.62 23.83
N VAL A 346 -6.41 -24.60 24.71
CA VAL A 346 -5.16 -25.21 25.16
C VAL A 346 -4.64 -26.13 24.08
N ASN A 347 -3.39 -25.95 23.68
CA ASN A 347 -2.73 -26.87 22.76
C ASN A 347 -2.44 -28.19 23.49
N ALA A 348 -3.03 -29.27 23.02
CA ALA A 348 -2.96 -30.57 23.69
C ALA A 348 -1.52 -31.13 23.79
N LEU A 349 -0.62 -30.75 22.87
CA LEU A 349 0.77 -31.21 22.86
C LEU A 349 1.61 -30.54 23.97
N PHE A 350 1.23 -29.33 24.40
CA PHE A 350 1.98 -28.51 25.36
C PHE A 350 1.22 -28.19 26.63
N ASP A 351 -0.04 -28.60 26.74
CA ASP A 351 -0.95 -28.28 27.83
C ASP A 351 -0.98 -26.79 28.20
N THR A 352 -0.88 -25.95 27.19
CA THR A 352 -0.89 -24.50 27.40
C THR A 352 -1.48 -23.75 26.21
N LYS A 353 -2.01 -22.55 26.45
CA LYS A 353 -2.51 -21.69 25.37
C LYS A 353 -1.35 -21.03 24.63
N ARG A 354 -1.34 -21.16 23.32
CA ARG A 354 -0.34 -20.56 22.46
C ARG A 354 -0.49 -19.04 22.42
N VAL A 355 0.64 -18.34 22.57
CA VAL A 355 0.74 -16.89 22.44
C VAL A 355 1.90 -16.58 21.52
N ASP A 356 1.62 -15.89 20.41
CA ASP A 356 2.60 -15.48 19.42
C ASP A 356 2.76 -13.96 19.42
N SER A 357 3.98 -13.50 19.23
CA SER A 357 4.32 -12.12 18.91
C SER A 357 5.14 -12.11 17.63
N LEU A 358 4.52 -11.70 16.52
CA LEU A 358 5.16 -11.58 15.23
C LEU A 358 5.75 -10.18 15.09
N TYR A 359 7.01 -10.09 14.73
CA TYR A 359 7.73 -8.87 14.34
C TYR A 359 8.12 -8.99 12.89
N ASP A 360 7.88 -7.96 12.11
CA ASP A 360 8.33 -7.84 10.73
C ASP A 360 9.00 -6.49 10.50
N LEU A 361 10.16 -6.51 9.86
CA LEU A 361 10.92 -5.32 9.48
C LEU A 361 11.35 -5.45 8.03
N THR A 362 11.17 -4.41 7.25
CA THR A 362 11.64 -4.33 5.87
C THR A 362 12.33 -3.00 5.67
N ALA A 363 13.54 -3.02 5.12
CA ALA A 363 14.26 -1.83 4.71
C ALA A 363 14.83 -2.03 3.32
N GLY A 364 14.81 -0.98 2.52
CA GLY A 364 15.33 -1.07 1.15
C GLY A 364 15.39 0.27 0.45
N VAL A 365 15.83 0.20 -0.78
CA VAL A 365 15.93 1.34 -1.66
C VAL A 365 15.30 0.96 -3.00
N THR A 366 14.54 1.87 -3.59
CA THR A 366 14.08 1.75 -4.98
C THR A 366 14.87 2.75 -5.82
N TRP A 367 15.59 2.26 -6.81
CA TRP A 367 16.31 3.07 -7.78
C TRP A 367 15.65 2.98 -9.15
N SER A 368 14.97 4.06 -9.58
CA SER A 368 14.34 4.19 -10.90
C SER A 368 15.38 4.64 -11.91
N PHE A 369 16.06 3.69 -12.56
CA PHE A 369 17.14 4.00 -13.51
C PHE A 369 16.64 4.34 -14.92
N ALA A 370 15.39 3.97 -15.25
CA ALA A 370 14.70 4.36 -16.48
C ALA A 370 13.22 4.63 -16.19
N LYS A 371 12.49 5.18 -17.19
CA LYS A 371 11.10 5.63 -17.04
C LYS A 371 10.15 4.58 -16.45
N SER A 372 10.30 3.33 -16.83
CA SER A 372 9.45 2.21 -16.40
C SER A 372 10.21 1.15 -15.61
N TRP A 373 11.50 1.30 -15.41
CA TRP A 373 12.34 0.29 -14.79
C TRP A 373 12.92 0.74 -13.45
N SER A 374 12.84 -0.12 -12.47
CA SER A 374 13.46 0.11 -11.16
C SER A 374 14.18 -1.14 -10.66
N LEU A 375 15.22 -0.89 -9.86
CA LEU A 375 15.95 -1.91 -9.10
C LEU A 375 15.67 -1.68 -7.61
N ARG A 376 15.35 -2.75 -6.88
CA ARG A 376 14.99 -2.69 -5.47
C ARG A 376 15.79 -3.68 -4.64
N PRO A 377 16.98 -3.32 -4.16
CA PRO A 377 17.63 -4.05 -3.08
C PRO A 377 16.85 -3.84 -1.78
N GLN A 378 16.60 -4.93 -1.04
CA GLN A 378 15.90 -4.90 0.23
C GLN A 378 16.31 -6.03 1.16
N VAL A 379 16.13 -5.80 2.45
CA VAL A 379 16.24 -6.81 3.50
C VAL A 379 14.94 -6.85 4.27
N VAL A 380 14.44 -8.06 4.51
CA VAL A 380 13.24 -8.32 5.31
C VAL A 380 13.63 -9.22 6.47
N TYR A 381 13.23 -8.86 7.67
CA TYR A 381 13.41 -9.66 8.87
C TYR A 381 12.06 -10.01 9.46
N TYR A 382 11.86 -11.29 9.74
CA TYR A 382 10.69 -11.81 10.45
C TYR A 382 11.15 -12.52 11.73
N LYS A 383 10.41 -12.34 12.80
CA LYS A 383 10.56 -13.11 14.03
C LYS A 383 9.18 -13.42 14.60
N ASN A 384 8.86 -14.69 14.73
CA ASN A 384 7.74 -15.13 15.55
C ASN A 384 8.25 -15.59 16.90
N LYS A 385 8.02 -14.81 17.95
CA LYS A 385 8.28 -15.20 19.32
C LYS A 385 7.04 -15.91 19.87
N SER A 386 7.17 -17.19 20.14
CA SER A 386 6.08 -18.02 20.70
C SER A 386 6.46 -18.55 22.07
N ASN A 387 5.45 -18.75 22.93
CA ASN A 387 5.64 -19.50 24.17
C ASN A 387 5.73 -21.03 23.94
N LEU A 388 5.50 -21.48 22.69
CA LEU A 388 5.66 -22.87 22.26
C LEU A 388 6.82 -22.96 21.28
N PRO A 389 7.92 -23.66 21.61
CA PRO A 389 9.15 -23.69 20.78
C PRO A 389 8.95 -24.17 19.34
N LEU A 390 7.96 -25.00 19.11
CA LEU A 390 7.58 -25.49 17.78
C LEU A 390 7.22 -24.36 16.81
N PHE A 391 6.68 -23.25 17.33
CA PHE A 391 6.19 -22.11 16.53
C PHE A 391 7.13 -20.91 16.58
N GLU A 392 8.26 -21.02 17.31
CA GLU A 392 9.25 -19.96 17.39
C GLU A 392 10.21 -20.04 16.20
N TYR A 393 10.35 -18.93 15.46
CA TYR A 393 11.33 -18.83 14.38
C TYR A 393 11.80 -17.39 14.14
N ASP A 394 12.94 -17.29 13.51
CA ASP A 394 13.46 -16.07 12.92
C ASP A 394 13.85 -16.33 11.46
N ARG A 395 13.75 -15.29 10.63
CA ARG A 395 14.03 -15.35 9.19
C ARG A 395 14.53 -14.01 8.70
N THR A 396 15.65 -14.02 7.99
CA THR A 396 16.18 -12.87 7.26
C THR A 396 16.16 -13.19 5.78
N ASP A 397 15.56 -12.33 4.99
CA ASP A 397 15.45 -12.42 3.54
C ASP A 397 16.14 -11.20 2.93
N ALA A 398 17.18 -11.39 2.15
CA ALA A 398 17.87 -10.31 1.44
C ALA A 398 17.71 -10.54 -0.05
N SER A 399 17.21 -9.53 -0.77
CA SER A 399 16.91 -9.67 -2.20
C SER A 399 17.20 -8.43 -3.01
N ILE A 400 17.38 -8.64 -4.31
CA ILE A 400 17.43 -7.61 -5.34
C ILE A 400 16.32 -7.91 -6.35
N ASN A 401 15.44 -6.96 -6.60
CA ASN A 401 14.30 -7.13 -7.49
C ASN A 401 14.39 -6.13 -8.64
N LEU A 402 14.29 -6.62 -9.88
CA LEU A 402 14.16 -5.83 -11.10
C LEU A 402 12.68 -5.74 -11.46
N ARG A 403 12.18 -4.52 -11.58
CA ARG A 403 10.76 -4.25 -11.83
C ARG A 403 10.54 -3.40 -13.07
N LEU A 404 9.58 -3.80 -13.88
CA LEU A 404 9.00 -3.06 -14.99
C LEU A 404 7.58 -2.65 -14.64
N ASP A 405 7.28 -1.36 -14.72
CA ASP A 405 5.92 -0.80 -14.59
C ASP A 405 5.42 -0.32 -15.96
N PHE A 406 4.15 -0.64 -16.33
CA PHE A 406 3.55 -0.30 -17.62
C PHE A 406 2.07 0.04 -17.53
#